data_0fb3bd26a023b1c06b3ecffd20d8eee7
#
_entry.id   0fb3bd26a023b1c06b3ecffd20d8eee7
#
_cell.length_a   1.000
_cell.length_b   1.000
_cell.length_c   1.000
_cell.angle_alpha   90.00
_cell.angle_beta   90.00
_cell.angle_gamma   90.00
#
_symmetry.space_group_name_H-M   'P 1'
#
loop_
_entity.id
_entity.type
_entity.pdbx_description
1 polymer ?
#
loop_
_entity_poly.entity_id
_entity_poly.type
_entity_poly.pdbx_seq_one_letter_code
_entity_poly.pdbx_strand_id
1 'polypeptide(L)'
;MLFRSPTYNFSVIIDDFDMQITHVIRGDDHLNNTPRQMNMLAALGAEPPVYAHLPMILGPDGAKLSKRHGAVDIREYQEQGYLPEAMLNYLVRDRKSVV
;
A
#
# COMPACT_ATOMS: atom_id res chain seq x y z
N MET A 1 1.08 -1.99 -24.96
CA MET A 1 0.23 -0.94 -25.08
C MET A 1 0.63 0.22 -24.26
N LEU A 2 0.88 1.22 -24.95
CA LEU A 2 1.55 2.35 -24.36
C LEU A 2 0.74 3.10 -23.34
N PHE A 3 -0.56 3.25 -23.61
CA PHE A 3 -1.36 4.04 -22.71
C PHE A 3 -1.83 3.30 -21.47
N ARG A 4 -1.43 2.06 -21.30
CA ARG A 4 -1.74 1.36 -20.06
C ARG A 4 -0.80 1.77 -18.94
N SER A 5 0.45 2.02 -19.27
CA SER A 5 1.43 2.36 -18.24
C SER A 5 1.10 3.62 -17.48
N PRO A 6 0.73 4.73 -18.14
CA PRO A 6 0.35 5.93 -17.40
C PRO A 6 -1.00 5.83 -16.75
N THR A 7 -1.79 4.85 -17.14
CA THR A 7 -3.18 4.76 -16.69
C THR A 7 -3.30 4.58 -15.19
N TYR A 8 -2.40 3.80 -14.57
CA TYR A 8 -2.51 3.59 -13.14
C TYR A 8 -2.46 4.89 -12.35
N ASN A 9 -1.40 5.68 -12.54
CA ASN A 9 -1.25 6.91 -11.77
C ASN A 9 -2.35 7.91 -12.10
N PHE A 10 -2.71 8.01 -13.36
CA PHE A 10 -3.73 8.95 -13.77
C PHE A 10 -5.11 8.54 -13.24
N SER A 11 -5.46 7.27 -13.39
CA SER A 11 -6.76 6.78 -12.92
C SER A 11 -6.91 6.91 -11.42
N VAL A 12 -5.85 6.60 -10.68
CA VAL A 12 -5.88 6.68 -9.22
C VAL A 12 -6.14 8.10 -8.77
N ILE A 13 -5.46 9.09 -9.35
CA ILE A 13 -5.64 10.46 -8.89
C ILE A 13 -7.00 11.01 -9.29
N ILE A 14 -7.54 10.60 -10.42
CA ILE A 14 -8.88 11.01 -10.83
C ILE A 14 -9.91 10.44 -9.85
N ASP A 15 -9.78 9.17 -9.52
CA ASP A 15 -10.70 8.54 -8.57
C ASP A 15 -10.59 9.19 -7.19
N ASP A 16 -9.38 9.44 -6.72
CA ASP A 16 -9.16 10.07 -5.43
C ASP A 16 -9.75 11.47 -5.39
N PHE A 17 -9.59 12.22 -6.48
CA PHE A 17 -10.13 13.56 -6.57
C PHE A 17 -11.66 13.53 -6.61
N ASP A 18 -12.21 12.65 -7.43
CA ASP A 18 -13.65 12.53 -7.60
C ASP A 18 -14.34 12.07 -6.32
N MET A 19 -13.73 11.14 -5.60
CA MET A 19 -14.28 10.61 -4.35
C MET A 19 -13.92 11.43 -3.14
N GLN A 20 -13.15 12.49 -3.32
CA GLN A 20 -12.72 13.38 -2.23
C GLN A 20 -11.96 12.64 -1.13
N ILE A 21 -11.04 11.79 -1.54
CA ILE A 21 -10.20 11.05 -0.61
C ILE A 21 -9.29 12.02 0.14
N THR A 22 -9.28 11.93 1.45
CA THR A 22 -8.48 12.82 2.30
C THR A 22 -7.18 12.17 2.77
N HIS A 23 -7.16 10.87 2.89
CA HIS A 23 -6.00 10.14 3.38
C HIS A 23 -5.75 8.92 2.50
N VAL A 24 -4.49 8.71 2.15
CA VAL A 24 -4.06 7.54 1.39
C VAL A 24 -3.10 6.76 2.28
N ILE A 25 -3.52 5.58 2.70
CA ILE A 25 -2.72 4.70 3.55
C ILE A 25 -2.48 3.42 2.75
N ARG A 26 -1.21 3.16 2.42
CA ARG A 26 -0.88 2.08 1.49
C ARG A 26 0.51 1.53 1.76
N GLY A 27 0.88 0.48 1.04
CA GLY A 27 2.22 -0.08 1.15
C GLY A 27 3.28 0.87 0.61
N ASP A 28 4.48 0.78 1.12
CA ASP A 28 5.57 1.68 0.72
C ASP A 28 6.13 1.36 -0.67
N ASP A 29 5.67 0.27 -1.29
CA ASP A 29 5.99 -0.01 -2.69
C ASP A 29 5.42 1.06 -3.62
N HIS A 30 4.46 1.85 -3.17
CA HIS A 30 3.89 2.95 -3.93
C HIS A 30 4.54 4.31 -3.61
N LEU A 31 5.55 4.32 -2.76
CA LEU A 31 6.16 5.58 -2.34
C LEU A 31 6.69 6.38 -3.53
N ASN A 32 7.28 5.71 -4.50
CA ASN A 32 7.85 6.37 -5.68
C ASN A 32 6.80 7.00 -6.58
N ASN A 33 5.55 6.58 -6.47
CA ASN A 33 4.46 7.15 -7.25
C ASN A 33 3.94 8.46 -6.65
N THR A 34 4.23 8.71 -5.39
CA THR A 34 3.65 9.82 -4.65
C THR A 34 3.96 11.20 -5.27
N PRO A 35 5.21 11.52 -5.63
CA PRO A 35 5.48 12.83 -6.23
C PRO A 35 4.72 13.06 -7.53
N ARG A 36 4.61 12.03 -8.37
CA ARG A 36 3.87 12.13 -9.62
C ARG A 36 2.39 12.38 -9.37
N GLN A 37 1.83 11.64 -8.42
CA GLN A 37 0.42 11.77 -8.09
C GLN A 37 0.12 13.14 -7.48
N MET A 38 0.99 13.64 -6.61
CA MET A 38 0.82 14.96 -6.04
C MET A 38 0.90 16.05 -7.11
N ASN A 39 1.81 15.91 -8.06
CA ASN A 39 1.94 16.87 -9.15
C ASN A 39 0.70 16.87 -10.04
N MET A 40 0.14 15.70 -10.33
CA MET A 40 -1.08 15.61 -11.13
C MET A 40 -2.27 16.22 -10.41
N LEU A 41 -2.40 15.99 -9.11
CA LEU A 41 -3.47 16.60 -8.32
C LEU A 41 -3.34 18.12 -8.28
N ALA A 42 -2.12 18.61 -8.13
CA ALA A 42 -1.87 20.05 -8.16
C ALA A 42 -2.26 20.65 -9.51
N ALA A 43 -2.00 19.95 -10.59
CA ALA A 43 -2.37 20.40 -11.93
C ALA A 43 -3.88 20.46 -12.09
N LEU A 44 -4.63 19.63 -11.37
CA LEU A 44 -6.09 19.67 -11.37
C LEU A 44 -6.65 20.72 -10.43
N GLY A 45 -5.79 21.42 -9.70
CA GLY A 45 -6.24 22.39 -8.73
C GLY A 45 -6.74 21.79 -7.43
N ALA A 46 -6.40 20.53 -7.17
CA ALA A 46 -6.82 19.83 -5.96
C ALA A 46 -5.72 19.85 -4.91
N GLU A 47 -6.12 19.84 -3.64
CA GLU A 47 -5.18 19.64 -2.57
C GLU A 47 -4.80 18.16 -2.49
N PRO A 48 -3.52 17.85 -2.35
CA PRO A 48 -3.14 16.44 -2.20
C PRO A 48 -3.63 15.89 -0.86
N PRO A 49 -3.98 14.60 -0.82
CA PRO A 49 -4.35 13.98 0.44
C PRO A 49 -3.14 13.82 1.36
N VAL A 50 -3.41 13.43 2.59
CA VAL A 50 -2.34 13.05 3.51
C VAL A 50 -1.90 11.63 3.15
N TYR A 51 -0.62 11.44 2.88
CA TYR A 51 -0.10 10.13 2.53
C TYR A 51 0.56 9.47 3.73
N ALA A 52 0.30 8.19 3.89
CA ALA A 52 0.98 7.35 4.86
C ALA A 52 1.38 6.06 4.19
N HIS A 53 2.63 5.66 4.38
CA HIS A 53 3.15 4.46 3.74
C HIS A 53 3.56 3.46 4.80
N LEU A 54 3.04 2.25 4.67
CA LEU A 54 3.32 1.16 5.59
C LEU A 54 4.47 0.32 5.07
N PRO A 55 5.31 -0.19 5.97
CA PRO A 55 6.43 -1.02 5.54
C PRO A 55 5.97 -2.32 4.93
N MET A 56 6.77 -2.84 4.01
CA MET A 56 6.51 -4.14 3.40
C MET A 56 6.75 -5.24 4.43
N ILE A 57 5.92 -6.26 4.39
CA ILE A 57 6.13 -7.46 5.19
C ILE A 57 7.12 -8.34 4.44
N LEU A 58 8.19 -8.73 5.12
CA LEU A 58 9.26 -9.48 4.49
C LEU A 58 9.16 -10.95 4.84
N GLY A 59 9.57 -11.80 3.89
CA GLY A 59 9.69 -13.22 4.13
C GLY A 59 10.99 -13.56 4.85
N PRO A 60 11.21 -14.85 5.16
CA PRO A 60 12.41 -15.27 5.87
C PRO A 60 13.71 -14.95 5.14
N ASP A 61 13.66 -14.84 3.82
CA ASP A 61 14.82 -14.53 2.99
C ASP A 61 15.09 -13.02 2.89
N GLY A 62 14.33 -12.20 3.59
CA GLY A 62 14.46 -10.75 3.53
C GLY A 62 13.79 -10.10 2.35
N ALA A 63 13.20 -10.88 1.46
CA ALA A 63 12.48 -10.35 0.32
C ALA A 63 11.01 -10.11 0.66
N LYS A 64 10.34 -9.32 -0.18
CA LYS A 64 8.92 -9.07 0.00
C LYS A 64 8.15 -10.38 0.12
N LEU A 65 7.27 -10.46 1.10
CA LEU A 65 6.45 -11.64 1.31
C LEU A 65 5.60 -11.92 0.07
N SER A 66 5.64 -13.16 -0.40
CA SER A 66 4.94 -13.58 -1.60
C SER A 66 4.42 -15.00 -1.43
N LYS A 67 3.65 -15.46 -2.41
CA LYS A 67 3.07 -16.80 -2.35
C LYS A 67 4.11 -17.89 -2.20
N ARG A 68 5.33 -17.68 -2.69
CA ARG A 68 6.39 -18.68 -2.53
C ARG A 68 6.83 -18.85 -1.09
N HIS A 69 6.50 -17.92 -0.21
CA HIS A 69 6.82 -18.00 1.21
C HIS A 69 5.73 -18.73 2.02
N GLY A 70 4.66 -19.14 1.36
CA GLY A 70 3.55 -19.83 2.01
C GLY A 70 2.37 -18.91 2.23
N ALA A 71 1.81 -18.93 3.43
CA ALA A 71 0.60 -18.17 3.73
C ALA A 71 0.84 -16.67 3.61
N VAL A 72 0.11 -16.01 2.70
CA VAL A 72 0.17 -14.56 2.53
C VAL A 72 -1.20 -13.92 2.67
N ASP A 73 -2.27 -14.70 2.58
CA ASP A 73 -3.63 -14.22 2.77
C ASP A 73 -3.98 -14.38 4.25
N ILE A 74 -4.59 -13.36 4.83
CA ILE A 74 -4.93 -13.37 6.25
C ILE A 74 -5.85 -14.54 6.60
N ARG A 75 -6.66 -15.01 5.65
CA ARG A 75 -7.53 -16.16 5.87
C ARG A 75 -6.77 -17.45 6.10
N GLU A 76 -5.59 -17.57 5.51
CA GLU A 76 -4.74 -18.74 5.71
C GLU A 76 -4.23 -18.80 7.15
N TYR A 77 -3.95 -17.67 7.74
CA TYR A 77 -3.54 -17.61 9.15
C TYR A 77 -4.70 -17.97 10.05
N GLN A 78 -5.93 -17.58 9.69
CA GLN A 78 -7.11 -17.98 10.43
C GLN A 78 -7.28 -19.49 10.40
N GLU A 79 -7.06 -20.12 9.25
CA GLU A 79 -7.16 -21.57 9.11
C GLU A 79 -6.10 -22.30 9.90
N GLN A 80 -4.94 -21.68 10.09
CA GLN A 80 -3.86 -22.23 10.91
C GLN A 80 -4.08 -22.03 12.40
N GLY A 81 -5.15 -21.38 12.80
CA GLY A 81 -5.50 -21.22 14.19
C GLY A 81 -5.04 -19.95 14.86
N TYR A 82 -4.50 -19.01 14.12
CA TYR A 82 -4.09 -17.73 14.71
C TYR A 82 -5.30 -16.87 15.03
N LEU A 83 -5.28 -16.26 16.20
CA LEU A 83 -6.36 -15.38 16.62
C LEU A 83 -6.23 -14.01 15.96
N PRO A 84 -7.37 -13.33 15.67
CA PRO A 84 -7.31 -11.99 15.09
C PRO A 84 -6.47 -11.01 15.89
N GLU A 85 -6.55 -11.07 17.20
CA GLU A 85 -5.77 -10.18 18.09
C GLU A 85 -4.29 -10.41 17.93
N ALA A 86 -3.87 -11.66 17.78
CA ALA A 86 -2.46 -11.97 17.57
C ALA A 86 -1.96 -11.43 16.24
N MET A 87 -2.78 -11.53 15.20
CA MET A 87 -2.43 -11.00 13.88
C MET A 87 -2.31 -9.47 13.91
N LEU A 88 -3.24 -8.81 14.54
CA LEU A 88 -3.18 -7.35 14.68
C LEU A 88 -1.96 -6.91 15.44
N ASN A 89 -1.65 -7.59 16.53
CA ASN A 89 -0.48 -7.28 17.34
C ASN A 89 0.81 -7.45 16.54
N TYR A 90 0.90 -8.52 15.76
CA TYR A 90 2.05 -8.76 14.92
C TYR A 90 2.23 -7.63 13.89
N LEU A 91 1.14 -7.28 13.19
CA LEU A 91 1.21 -6.26 12.16
C LEU A 91 1.58 -4.89 12.72
N VAL A 92 1.04 -4.54 13.89
CA VAL A 92 1.34 -3.26 14.51
C VAL A 92 2.81 -3.21 14.95
N ARG A 93 3.36 -4.33 15.38
CA ARG A 93 4.73 -4.38 15.87
C ARG A 93 5.76 -4.58 14.77
N ASP A 94 5.33 -4.83 13.56
CA ASP A 94 6.24 -5.04 12.45
C ASP A 94 6.73 -3.69 11.94
N ARG A 95 7.78 -3.18 12.59
CA ARG A 95 8.34 -1.89 12.26
C ARG A 95 9.76 -1.95 11.75
N LYS A 96 10.25 -3.13 11.51
CA LYS A 96 11.63 -3.29 11.04
C LYS A 96 11.87 -2.62 9.71
N SER A 97 10.88 -2.67 8.84
CA SER A 97 11.02 -2.09 7.51
C SER A 97 10.86 -0.59 7.50
N VAL A 98 10.47 0.00 8.61
CA VAL A 98 10.31 1.45 8.70
C VAL A 98 11.63 2.14 9.00
N VAL A 99 12.50 1.46 9.69
CA VAL A 99 13.75 2.03 10.20
C VAL A 99 14.88 2.06 9.19
#